data_363fedcb4ba421612c42c33216906677
#
_entry.id   363fedcb4ba421612c42c33216906677
#
_cell.length_a   1.000
_cell.length_b   1.000
_cell.length_c   1.000
_cell.angle_alpha   90.00
_cell.angle_beta   90.00
_cell.angle_gamma   90.00
#
_symmetry.space_group_name_H-M   'P 1'
#
loop_
_entity.id
_entity.type
_entity.pdbx_description
1 polymer ?
#
loop_
_entity_poly.entity_id
_entity_poly.type
_entity_poly.pdbx_seq_one_letter_code
_entity_poly.pdbx_strand_id
1 'polypeptide(L)'
;MKRLKALRLFVLMIPIISFTLFFTCSKDEQMEKEIIENPEPEEPEEPQEPQEPQAINEADIDPSKIATINTGAVVGQFHNFWSTRPMVNQSRFNTTNFRNSLQTIKDYVKSYNLVRSMGGRTDNLNMFYKGVDGSGNIITDFSDLVSTMRNFMSTGFKPRIVLSKVPWEMVANKVVNTYGNTSPPDNYDYWRQYVNAFLTTLVNEFGMQEVKTWRFRVSTEPNYTPNHWNGTMQEYFKHYDITVDEVLKVIPDAIVGPGNMLTEDSVATYTTELIDHCANGTNYATGATGTKMDFFSISYYEKIDQNTVALPDKIERYRNKLNSYPQFSNIPLDIQEFGILRDENRVRGSSLVDATELGASWYATVCDMVHEYKINEIYDWGQEIEGSDLPQGRKNVTRMFQKMEGGSKLEAIDNFSGYAGVIPVVKGDVIYLLVYNHNPSRTSNSSRTIYPKLEGGLISSGNKWKMSEWTVDKNNGVMMHEFYKDLRAAGVSENTNGRIYGNRTSDRFADGWQNVLSANLSKYQGLANLPKTVSDSLVIKGNESLILKVDLEPHAVKLYELVPQ
;
A
#
# COMPACT_ATOMS: atom_id res chain seq x y z
N MET A 1 32.17 -28.38 -39.76
CA MET A 1 32.78 -27.36 -40.65
C MET A 1 33.06 -26.09 -39.86
N LYS A 2 34.31 -25.75 -39.90
CA LYS A 2 34.97 -24.59 -39.28
C LYS A 2 34.40 -23.27 -39.78
N ARG A 3 34.33 -22.25 -38.92
CA ARG A 3 34.88 -20.91 -39.16
C ARG A 3 35.05 -20.13 -37.86
N LEU A 4 36.33 -19.95 -37.54
CA LEU A 4 36.90 -18.96 -36.62
C LEU A 4 36.93 -17.56 -37.27
N LYS A 5 37.14 -16.57 -36.39
CA LYS A 5 37.75 -15.21 -36.55
C LYS A 5 36.77 -14.09 -36.21
N ALA A 6 37.13 -13.06 -35.48
CA ALA A 6 38.44 -12.52 -35.10
C ALA A 6 38.27 -11.57 -33.89
N LEU A 7 39.30 -11.65 -33.05
CA LEU A 7 39.60 -10.73 -31.95
C LEU A 7 40.10 -9.39 -32.50
N ARG A 8 39.52 -8.26 -32.11
CA ARG A 8 40.13 -6.94 -32.27
C ARG A 8 40.36 -6.30 -30.92
N LEU A 9 41.63 -6.29 -30.58
CA LEU A 9 42.24 -5.57 -29.48
C LEU A 9 42.27 -4.08 -29.82
N PHE A 10 41.66 -3.23 -28.99
CA PHE A 10 41.90 -1.79 -29.01
C PHE A 10 42.63 -1.41 -27.74
N VAL A 11 43.91 -1.06 -27.94
CA VAL A 11 44.79 -0.45 -26.93
C VAL A 11 44.48 1.04 -26.93
N LEU A 12 44.05 1.60 -25.83
CA LEU A 12 43.93 3.03 -25.60
C LEU A 12 44.99 3.45 -24.59
N MET A 13 45.92 4.28 -25.06
CA MET A 13 46.95 4.94 -24.25
C MET A 13 46.32 5.98 -23.34
N ILE A 14 46.70 5.94 -22.08
CA ILE A 14 46.43 6.97 -21.07
C ILE A 14 47.67 7.84 -20.96
N PRO A 15 47.59 9.17 -21.11
CA PRO A 15 48.72 10.03 -20.79
C PRO A 15 48.74 10.32 -19.27
N ILE A 16 49.90 9.99 -18.69
CA ILE A 16 50.25 10.35 -17.31
C ILE A 16 50.62 11.85 -17.29
N ILE A 17 49.87 12.64 -16.57
CA ILE A 17 50.23 14.02 -16.24
C ILE A 17 50.85 14.02 -14.84
N SER A 18 52.14 14.21 -14.81
CA SER A 18 52.94 14.47 -13.59
C SER A 18 52.70 15.88 -13.11
N PHE A 19 52.20 16.05 -11.90
CA PHE A 19 52.17 17.35 -11.19
C PHE A 19 53.41 17.41 -10.30
N THR A 20 54.33 18.30 -10.69
CA THR A 20 55.53 18.64 -9.92
C THR A 20 55.20 19.72 -8.90
N LEU A 21 55.39 19.42 -7.64
CA LEU A 21 55.35 20.39 -6.53
C LEU A 21 56.64 21.22 -6.54
N PHE A 22 56.50 22.54 -6.71
CA PHE A 22 57.58 23.45 -6.43
C PHE A 22 57.38 24.06 -5.02
N PHE A 23 58.29 23.72 -4.13
CA PHE A 23 58.54 24.50 -2.91
C PHE A 23 59.52 25.63 -3.26
N THR A 24 59.11 26.86 -3.01
CA THR A 24 60.07 27.99 -2.92
C THR A 24 59.95 28.61 -1.55
N CYS A 25 61.05 28.52 -0.85
CA CYS A 25 61.36 29.22 0.37
C CYS A 25 62.11 30.49 0.01
N SER A 26 61.70 31.69 0.51
CA SER A 26 62.61 32.80 0.84
C SER A 26 61.77 34.01 1.28
N LYS A 27 62.10 34.46 2.37
CA LYS A 27 62.91 35.56 2.92
C LYS A 27 62.08 36.64 3.60
N ASP A 28 62.57 36.91 4.79
CA ASP A 28 62.23 38.02 5.68
C ASP A 28 62.17 39.36 4.99
N GLU A 29 61.13 40.19 5.34
CA GLU A 29 61.24 41.64 5.38
C GLU A 29 60.23 42.22 6.39
N GLN A 30 60.83 42.86 7.39
CA GLN A 30 60.45 44.03 8.16
C GLN A 30 59.00 44.21 8.65
N MET A 31 58.88 44.14 9.98
CA MET A 31 57.77 44.65 10.75
C MET A 31 57.68 46.16 10.70
N GLU A 32 56.69 46.73 10.02
CA GLU A 32 56.11 48.02 10.34
C GLU A 32 55.00 47.83 11.37
N LYS A 33 55.14 48.54 12.49
CA LYS A 33 54.10 48.58 13.53
C LYS A 33 52.99 49.50 13.05
N GLU A 34 51.89 48.89 12.54
CA GLU A 34 50.62 49.60 12.49
C GLU A 34 50.00 49.58 13.90
N ILE A 35 49.71 50.81 14.36
CA ILE A 35 48.94 51.00 15.57
C ILE A 35 47.50 50.60 15.27
N ILE A 36 47.11 49.45 15.81
CA ILE A 36 45.70 48.99 15.78
C ILE A 36 44.96 49.89 16.77
N GLU A 37 44.19 50.83 16.28
CA GLU A 37 43.14 51.46 17.05
C GLU A 37 42.16 50.39 17.46
N ASN A 38 41.97 50.24 18.77
CA ASN A 38 41.01 49.31 19.34
C ASN A 38 39.61 49.79 18.91
N PRO A 39 38.80 49.01 18.17
CA PRO A 39 37.44 49.42 17.89
C PRO A 39 36.68 49.53 19.21
N GLU A 40 35.92 50.59 19.40
CA GLU A 40 34.95 50.74 20.48
C GLU A 40 34.10 49.48 20.54
N PRO A 41 33.77 48.97 21.75
CA PRO A 41 32.87 47.82 21.89
C PRO A 41 31.54 48.21 21.23
N GLU A 42 31.16 47.47 20.15
CA GLU A 42 29.81 47.55 19.62
C GLU A 42 28.83 47.27 20.77
N GLU A 43 27.89 48.18 21.00
CA GLU A 43 26.78 47.97 21.91
C GLU A 43 26.10 46.66 21.51
N PRO A 44 25.75 45.79 22.49
CA PRO A 44 25.03 44.56 22.17
C PRO A 44 23.75 44.94 21.42
N GLU A 45 23.58 44.43 20.18
CA GLU A 45 22.30 44.54 19.48
C GLU A 45 21.20 44.06 20.42
N GLU A 46 20.23 44.88 20.73
CA GLU A 46 19.04 44.49 21.47
C GLU A 46 18.45 43.23 20.78
N PRO A 47 18.08 42.21 21.53
CA PRO A 47 17.45 41.01 20.94
C PRO A 47 16.23 41.49 20.14
N GLN A 48 16.27 41.31 18.81
CA GLN A 48 15.14 41.64 17.96
C GLN A 48 13.94 40.82 18.50
N GLU A 49 12.88 41.52 18.90
CA GLU A 49 11.63 40.88 19.27
C GLU A 49 11.23 39.89 18.13
N PRO A 50 10.79 38.69 18.46
CA PRO A 50 10.34 37.73 17.44
C PRO A 50 9.28 38.40 16.57
N GLN A 51 9.59 38.64 15.31
CA GLN A 51 8.60 39.22 14.37
C GLN A 51 7.35 38.34 14.38
N GLU A 52 6.18 38.93 14.64
CA GLU A 52 4.92 38.24 14.53
C GLU A 52 4.78 37.64 13.10
N PRO A 53 4.37 36.38 12.95
CA PRO A 53 4.18 35.79 11.63
C PRO A 53 3.18 36.62 10.84
N GLN A 54 3.53 36.93 9.59
CA GLN A 54 2.68 37.74 8.70
C GLN A 54 1.83 36.82 7.83
N ALA A 55 0.62 37.25 7.51
CA ALA A 55 -0.22 36.59 6.54
C ALA A 55 0.41 36.61 5.13
N ILE A 56 0.34 35.52 4.42
CA ILE A 56 0.81 35.41 3.03
C ILE A 56 -0.19 36.13 2.12
N ASN A 57 0.33 37.06 1.28
CA ASN A 57 -0.50 37.76 0.30
C ASN A 57 -0.67 36.92 -0.97
N GLU A 58 -1.90 36.60 -1.33
CA GLU A 58 -2.22 35.79 -2.51
C GLU A 58 -1.71 36.44 -3.82
N ALA A 59 -1.71 37.78 -3.90
CA ALA A 59 -1.29 38.50 -5.10
C ALA A 59 0.20 38.26 -5.48
N ASP A 60 1.00 37.80 -4.53
CA ASP A 60 2.42 37.52 -4.72
C ASP A 60 2.68 36.03 -5.13
N ILE A 61 1.62 35.21 -5.30
CA ILE A 61 1.72 33.79 -5.58
C ILE A 61 1.35 33.51 -7.04
N ASP A 62 2.13 32.66 -7.68
CA ASP A 62 1.76 32.07 -8.97
C ASP A 62 0.48 31.23 -8.82
N PRO A 63 -0.62 31.57 -9.52
CA PRO A 63 -1.89 30.87 -9.39
C PRO A 63 -1.80 29.36 -9.70
N SER A 64 -0.86 28.93 -10.53
CA SER A 64 -0.64 27.51 -10.83
C SER A 64 -0.11 26.69 -9.65
N LYS A 65 0.27 27.34 -8.56
CA LYS A 65 0.77 26.72 -7.33
C LYS A 65 -0.25 26.75 -6.19
N ILE A 66 -1.43 27.28 -6.42
CA ILE A 66 -2.49 27.39 -5.40
C ILE A 66 -3.42 26.18 -5.50
N ALA A 67 -3.74 25.61 -4.32
CA ALA A 67 -4.86 24.70 -4.13
C ALA A 67 -5.92 25.41 -3.28
N THR A 68 -7.08 25.70 -3.83
CA THR A 68 -8.17 26.38 -3.12
C THR A 68 -9.06 25.33 -2.43
N ILE A 69 -9.33 25.55 -1.14
CA ILE A 69 -10.08 24.63 -0.28
C ILE A 69 -11.13 25.41 0.48
N ASN A 70 -12.41 25.15 0.23
CA ASN A 70 -13.51 25.68 1.04
C ASN A 70 -13.74 24.75 2.23
N THR A 71 -13.47 25.21 3.45
CA THR A 71 -13.59 24.39 4.67
C THR A 71 -15.05 24.08 5.06
N GLY A 72 -16.03 24.64 4.37
CA GLY A 72 -17.46 24.33 4.49
C GLY A 72 -17.97 23.34 3.43
N ALA A 73 -17.21 23.07 2.37
CA ALA A 73 -17.63 22.22 1.24
C ALA A 73 -17.19 20.75 1.44
N VAL A 74 -18.05 19.96 2.09
CA VAL A 74 -17.80 18.54 2.36
C VAL A 74 -18.18 17.70 1.16
N VAL A 75 -17.24 16.84 0.68
CA VAL A 75 -17.46 15.89 -0.42
C VAL A 75 -17.68 14.45 0.05
N GLY A 76 -17.39 14.14 1.32
CA GLY A 76 -17.60 12.82 1.90
C GLY A 76 -16.98 12.67 3.27
N GLN A 77 -17.03 11.45 3.80
CA GLN A 77 -16.33 11.10 5.04
C GLN A 77 -14.94 10.52 4.72
N PHE A 78 -13.92 10.94 5.41
CA PHE A 78 -12.59 10.34 5.33
C PHE A 78 -12.58 9.03 6.14
N HIS A 79 -12.94 7.92 5.47
CA HIS A 79 -13.10 6.61 6.10
C HIS A 79 -11.78 5.84 6.16
N ASN A 80 -11.74 4.81 7.00
CA ASN A 80 -10.58 3.93 7.19
C ASN A 80 -10.49 2.89 6.05
N PHE A 81 -10.07 3.30 4.85
CA PHE A 81 -9.92 2.41 3.69
C PHE A 81 -8.69 1.50 3.79
N TRP A 82 -7.77 1.73 4.72
CA TRP A 82 -6.55 0.95 4.96
C TRP A 82 -6.71 -0.14 6.03
N SER A 83 -7.92 -0.37 6.50
CA SER A 83 -8.19 -1.17 7.70
C SER A 83 -7.96 -2.66 7.56
N THR A 84 -7.82 -3.18 6.34
CA THR A 84 -7.65 -4.62 6.08
C THR A 84 -6.24 -4.93 5.59
N ARG A 85 -5.61 -5.91 6.21
CA ARG A 85 -4.34 -6.45 5.75
C ARG A 85 -4.55 -7.53 4.69
N PRO A 86 -3.76 -7.53 3.60
CA PRO A 86 -3.81 -8.59 2.61
C PRO A 86 -3.18 -9.86 3.16
N MET A 87 -3.50 -10.91 2.52
CA MET A 87 -2.96 -12.26 2.51
C MET A 87 -2.00 -12.65 3.64
N VAL A 88 -2.58 -13.18 4.72
CA VAL A 88 -1.80 -13.92 5.69
C VAL A 88 -2.18 -15.40 5.65
N ASN A 89 -1.16 -16.27 5.70
CA ASN A 89 -1.41 -17.67 5.97
C ASN A 89 -1.95 -17.79 7.40
N GLN A 90 -3.15 -18.33 7.55
CA GLN A 90 -3.81 -18.45 8.85
C GLN A 90 -2.97 -19.21 9.89
N SER A 91 -2.15 -20.18 9.48
CA SER A 91 -1.28 -20.93 10.38
C SER A 91 -0.27 -20.06 11.14
N ARG A 92 0.03 -18.85 10.66
CA ARG A 92 0.90 -17.90 11.40
C ARG A 92 0.29 -17.49 12.74
N PHE A 93 -1.05 -17.49 12.84
CA PHE A 93 -1.72 -17.15 14.10
C PHE A 93 -1.53 -18.21 15.19
N ASN A 94 -1.02 -19.39 14.87
CA ASN A 94 -0.62 -20.39 15.89
C ASN A 94 0.65 -19.98 16.64
N THR A 95 1.43 -19.03 16.09
CA THR A 95 2.67 -18.55 16.71
C THR A 95 2.39 -17.36 17.65
N THR A 96 2.69 -17.49 18.93
CA THR A 96 2.47 -16.45 19.93
C THR A 96 3.20 -15.15 19.60
N ASN A 97 4.46 -15.22 19.15
CA ASN A 97 5.22 -14.03 18.76
C ASN A 97 4.54 -13.26 17.63
N PHE A 98 3.97 -13.97 16.65
CA PHE A 98 3.22 -13.30 15.58
C PHE A 98 1.97 -12.60 16.13
N ARG A 99 1.17 -13.27 16.99
CA ARG A 99 0.00 -12.63 17.61
C ARG A 99 0.37 -11.40 18.44
N ASN A 100 1.48 -11.47 19.16
CA ASN A 100 1.97 -10.33 19.95
C ASN A 100 2.40 -9.15 19.08
N SER A 101 3.06 -9.41 17.95
CA SER A 101 3.47 -8.35 17.01
C SER A 101 2.28 -7.58 16.42
N LEU A 102 1.09 -8.19 16.39
CA LEU A 102 -0.10 -7.54 15.87
C LEU A 102 -0.70 -6.48 16.80
N GLN A 103 -0.28 -6.44 18.07
CA GLN A 103 -0.79 -5.42 19.01
C GLN A 103 -0.43 -4.00 18.57
N THR A 104 0.71 -3.82 17.91
CA THR A 104 1.19 -2.52 17.42
C THR A 104 0.39 -1.94 16.26
N ILE A 105 -0.48 -2.74 15.64
CA ILE A 105 -1.28 -2.33 14.48
C ILE A 105 -2.79 -2.33 14.73
N LYS A 106 -3.24 -2.72 15.92
CA LYS A 106 -4.68 -2.81 16.26
C LYS A 106 -5.44 -1.50 16.13
N ASP A 107 -4.76 -0.37 16.30
CA ASP A 107 -5.38 0.93 16.26
C ASP A 107 -5.95 1.24 14.88
N TYR A 108 -5.29 0.76 13.81
CA TYR A 108 -5.64 1.09 12.43
C TYR A 108 -6.01 -0.10 11.55
N VAL A 109 -5.63 -1.33 11.91
CA VAL A 109 -6.03 -2.55 11.23
C VAL A 109 -7.20 -3.19 11.97
N LYS A 110 -8.24 -3.56 11.25
CA LYS A 110 -9.46 -4.18 11.79
C LYS A 110 -9.68 -5.60 11.29
N SER A 111 -9.14 -5.93 10.10
CA SER A 111 -9.39 -7.18 9.42
C SER A 111 -8.14 -7.77 8.78
N TYR A 112 -8.18 -9.07 8.55
CA TYR A 112 -7.17 -9.82 7.79
C TYR A 112 -7.82 -10.67 6.70
N ASN A 113 -7.23 -10.64 5.50
CA ASN A 113 -7.60 -11.53 4.41
C ASN A 113 -6.83 -12.84 4.58
N LEU A 114 -7.55 -13.90 5.01
CA LEU A 114 -6.98 -15.20 5.33
C LEU A 114 -6.96 -16.07 4.09
N VAL A 115 -5.78 -16.23 3.53
CA VAL A 115 -5.55 -17.15 2.41
C VAL A 115 -5.24 -18.56 2.91
N ARG A 116 -5.51 -19.57 2.09
CA ARG A 116 -5.22 -20.98 2.38
C ARG A 116 -6.05 -21.56 3.52
N SER A 117 -7.20 -20.98 3.77
CA SER A 117 -8.10 -21.46 4.80
C SER A 117 -8.68 -22.85 4.50
N MET A 118 -8.67 -23.27 3.24
CA MET A 118 -9.22 -24.56 2.78
C MET A 118 -8.15 -25.63 2.45
N GLY A 119 -6.87 -25.36 2.67
CA GLY A 119 -5.78 -26.26 2.27
C GLY A 119 -5.39 -26.12 0.79
N GLY A 120 -4.86 -27.18 0.21
CA GLY A 120 -4.55 -27.25 -1.23
C GLY A 120 -3.27 -26.55 -1.67
N ARG A 121 -2.44 -26.09 -0.75
CA ARG A 121 -1.13 -25.52 -1.04
C ARG A 121 0.03 -26.45 -0.65
N THR A 122 1.21 -26.21 -1.24
CA THR A 122 2.42 -27.03 -1.08
C THR A 122 2.91 -27.17 0.36
N ASP A 123 2.64 -26.19 1.22
CA ASP A 123 3.04 -26.19 2.63
C ASP A 123 1.95 -26.74 3.57
N ASN A 124 0.70 -26.83 3.10
CA ASN A 124 -0.46 -27.21 3.90
C ASN A 124 -1.33 -28.28 3.23
N LEU A 125 -0.90 -28.84 2.15
CA LEU A 125 -1.51 -29.94 1.42
C LEU A 125 -3.05 -30.03 1.58
N ASN A 126 -3.56 -31.23 1.81
CA ASN A 126 -4.97 -31.54 2.06
C ASN A 126 -5.32 -31.58 3.53
N MET A 127 -4.83 -30.67 4.32
CA MET A 127 -4.95 -30.75 5.79
C MET A 127 -6.32 -31.22 6.27
N PHE A 128 -7.38 -30.77 5.63
CA PHE A 128 -8.75 -31.02 6.08
C PHE A 128 -9.50 -32.07 5.29
N TYR A 129 -9.13 -32.31 4.06
CA TYR A 129 -9.73 -33.35 3.22
C TYR A 129 -8.98 -34.69 3.40
N LYS A 130 -9.70 -35.76 3.73
CA LYS A 130 -9.14 -37.07 4.04
C LYS A 130 -9.59 -38.17 3.05
N GLY A 131 -10.29 -37.79 1.99
CA GLY A 131 -10.81 -38.73 0.98
C GLY A 131 -12.32 -38.88 1.00
N VAL A 132 -12.79 -40.00 0.47
CA VAL A 132 -14.22 -40.32 0.31
C VAL A 132 -14.48 -41.67 0.94
N ASP A 133 -15.60 -41.81 1.65
CA ASP A 133 -16.03 -43.10 2.22
C ASP A 133 -16.66 -44.05 1.16
N GLY A 134 -16.99 -45.27 1.58
CA GLY A 134 -17.61 -46.26 0.71
C GLY A 134 -19.00 -45.90 0.21
N SER A 135 -19.62 -44.85 0.74
CA SER A 135 -20.95 -44.33 0.35
C SER A 135 -20.88 -43.11 -0.54
N GLY A 136 -19.69 -42.63 -0.88
CA GLY A 136 -19.48 -41.42 -1.71
C GLY A 136 -19.52 -40.10 -0.95
N ASN A 137 -19.44 -40.11 0.39
CA ASN A 137 -19.36 -38.90 1.18
C ASN A 137 -17.91 -38.57 1.44
N ILE A 138 -17.59 -37.28 1.47
CA ILE A 138 -16.23 -36.82 1.82
C ILE A 138 -15.94 -37.06 3.30
N ILE A 139 -14.68 -37.37 3.59
CA ILE A 139 -14.15 -37.43 4.95
C ILE A 139 -13.32 -36.19 5.19
N THR A 140 -13.59 -35.46 6.27
CA THR A 140 -12.86 -34.23 6.63
C THR A 140 -12.43 -34.25 8.09
N ASP A 141 -11.35 -33.49 8.38
CA ASP A 141 -10.92 -33.17 9.73
C ASP A 141 -10.54 -31.69 9.79
N PHE A 142 -11.38 -30.89 10.42
CA PHE A 142 -11.20 -29.44 10.58
C PHE A 142 -10.68 -29.04 11.97
N SER A 143 -10.15 -29.97 12.77
CA SER A 143 -9.63 -29.68 14.13
C SER A 143 -8.55 -28.59 14.14
N ASP A 144 -7.60 -28.67 13.20
CA ASP A 144 -6.54 -27.66 13.06
C ASP A 144 -7.09 -26.31 12.56
N LEU A 145 -8.11 -26.30 11.70
CA LEU A 145 -8.79 -25.08 11.28
C LEU A 145 -9.42 -24.38 12.48
N VAL A 146 -10.20 -25.11 13.28
CA VAL A 146 -10.88 -24.57 14.46
C VAL A 146 -9.87 -24.00 15.44
N SER A 147 -8.81 -24.74 15.75
CA SER A 147 -7.72 -24.30 16.64
C SER A 147 -7.07 -23.01 16.14
N THR A 148 -6.73 -22.97 14.85
CA THR A 148 -6.10 -21.79 14.23
C THR A 148 -7.04 -20.58 14.21
N MET A 149 -8.32 -20.78 13.89
CA MET A 149 -9.30 -19.72 13.89
C MET A 149 -9.60 -19.18 15.29
N ARG A 150 -9.61 -20.02 16.34
CA ARG A 150 -9.67 -19.54 17.73
C ARG A 150 -8.49 -18.62 18.08
N ASN A 151 -7.28 -19.01 17.68
CA ASN A 151 -6.09 -18.18 17.85
C ASN A 151 -6.20 -16.85 17.08
N PHE A 152 -6.74 -16.88 15.88
CA PHE A 152 -7.01 -15.66 15.11
C PHE A 152 -8.04 -14.77 15.82
N MET A 153 -9.21 -15.32 16.18
CA MET A 153 -10.28 -14.57 16.82
C MET A 153 -9.86 -13.97 18.18
N SER A 154 -8.94 -14.63 18.89
CA SER A 154 -8.36 -14.08 20.13
C SER A 154 -7.58 -12.78 19.94
N THR A 155 -7.16 -12.46 18.73
CA THR A 155 -6.49 -11.20 18.41
C THR A 155 -7.46 -10.01 18.31
N GLY A 156 -8.76 -10.26 18.15
CA GLY A 156 -9.81 -9.25 17.99
C GLY A 156 -9.95 -8.71 16.57
N PHE A 157 -9.22 -9.26 15.58
CA PHE A 157 -9.42 -8.91 14.17
C PHE A 157 -10.60 -9.66 13.55
N LYS A 158 -11.22 -9.07 12.51
CA LYS A 158 -12.25 -9.72 11.72
C LYS A 158 -11.63 -10.53 10.58
N PRO A 159 -12.03 -11.79 10.37
CA PRO A 159 -11.55 -12.58 9.25
C PRO A 159 -12.26 -12.20 7.95
N ARG A 160 -11.51 -12.26 6.87
CA ARG A 160 -11.99 -12.30 5.50
C ARG A 160 -11.48 -13.60 4.89
N ILE A 161 -12.37 -14.50 4.58
CA ILE A 161 -12.02 -15.88 4.21
C ILE A 161 -11.87 -15.98 2.69
N VAL A 162 -10.74 -16.48 2.24
CA VAL A 162 -10.54 -16.86 0.84
C VAL A 162 -10.87 -18.34 0.65
N LEU A 163 -11.95 -18.61 -0.06
CA LEU A 163 -12.40 -19.95 -0.42
C LEU A 163 -11.55 -20.48 -1.59
N SER A 164 -10.39 -20.95 -1.28
CA SER A 164 -9.38 -21.60 -2.14
C SER A 164 -8.28 -22.21 -1.26
N LYS A 165 -7.48 -23.16 -1.72
CA LYS A 165 -7.43 -23.86 -3.01
C LYS A 165 -8.27 -25.11 -2.95
N VAL A 166 -8.50 -25.73 -4.13
CA VAL A 166 -9.10 -27.07 -4.18
C VAL A 166 -8.11 -28.08 -3.59
N PRO A 167 -8.53 -28.98 -2.66
CA PRO A 167 -7.68 -30.03 -2.13
C PRO A 167 -7.07 -30.92 -3.22
N TRP A 168 -5.84 -31.38 -3.00
CA TRP A 168 -5.07 -32.06 -4.06
C TRP A 168 -5.71 -33.34 -4.55
N GLU A 169 -6.26 -34.14 -3.63
CA GLU A 169 -6.90 -35.44 -3.98
C GLU A 169 -8.29 -35.27 -4.59
N MET A 170 -8.83 -34.04 -4.66
CA MET A 170 -10.04 -33.75 -5.44
C MET A 170 -9.75 -33.57 -6.94
N VAL A 171 -8.49 -33.69 -7.35
CA VAL A 171 -8.05 -33.45 -8.73
C VAL A 171 -7.06 -34.55 -9.15
N ALA A 172 -7.40 -35.34 -10.15
CA ALA A 172 -6.52 -36.40 -10.67
C ALA A 172 -5.32 -35.77 -11.43
N ASN A 173 -5.60 -34.84 -12.33
CA ASN A 173 -4.60 -34.17 -13.17
C ASN A 173 -4.30 -32.75 -12.67
N LYS A 174 -3.84 -32.65 -11.44
CA LYS A 174 -3.58 -31.38 -10.79
C LYS A 174 -2.39 -30.64 -11.36
N VAL A 175 -2.54 -29.33 -11.50
CA VAL A 175 -1.42 -28.40 -11.75
C VAL A 175 -1.05 -27.74 -10.42
N VAL A 176 0.15 -28.01 -9.96
CA VAL A 176 0.67 -27.50 -8.69
C VAL A 176 1.88 -26.60 -8.93
N ASN A 177 1.83 -25.43 -8.36
CA ASN A 177 2.93 -24.46 -8.40
C ASN A 177 3.17 -23.87 -7.00
N THR A 178 3.93 -22.76 -6.91
CA THR A 178 4.21 -22.04 -5.65
C THR A 178 2.93 -21.65 -4.89
N TYR A 179 1.81 -21.49 -5.60
CA TYR A 179 0.52 -21.08 -5.01
C TYR A 179 -0.38 -22.26 -4.60
N GLY A 180 0.02 -23.48 -4.88
CA GLY A 180 -0.72 -24.72 -4.60
C GLY A 180 -1.40 -25.31 -5.83
N ASN A 181 -2.47 -26.08 -5.62
CA ASN A 181 -3.28 -26.61 -6.70
C ASN A 181 -4.10 -25.50 -7.35
N THR A 182 -3.98 -25.37 -8.67
CA THR A 182 -4.69 -24.35 -9.46
C THR A 182 -5.78 -24.93 -10.35
N SER A 183 -5.92 -26.28 -10.40
CA SER A 183 -6.95 -26.93 -11.20
C SER A 183 -8.32 -26.90 -10.51
N PRO A 184 -9.42 -26.85 -11.28
CA PRO A 184 -10.77 -27.04 -10.73
C PRO A 184 -10.93 -28.46 -10.14
N PRO A 185 -11.95 -28.70 -9.29
CA PRO A 185 -12.24 -30.03 -8.81
C PRO A 185 -12.79 -30.91 -9.94
N ASP A 186 -12.39 -32.18 -9.98
CA ASP A 186 -12.92 -33.15 -10.96
C ASP A 186 -14.38 -33.46 -10.69
N ASN A 187 -14.79 -33.46 -9.43
CA ASN A 187 -16.16 -33.70 -9.00
C ASN A 187 -16.67 -32.53 -8.13
N TYR A 188 -17.64 -31.81 -8.68
CA TYR A 188 -18.25 -30.68 -7.98
C TYR A 188 -19.18 -31.09 -6.83
N ASP A 189 -19.66 -32.30 -6.75
CA ASP A 189 -20.44 -32.76 -5.59
C ASP A 189 -19.54 -32.93 -4.37
N TYR A 190 -18.30 -33.40 -4.54
CA TYR A 190 -17.31 -33.41 -3.46
C TYR A 190 -16.88 -31.98 -3.05
N TRP A 191 -16.75 -31.11 -4.01
CA TRP A 191 -16.45 -29.69 -3.72
C TRP A 191 -17.57 -29.02 -2.93
N ARG A 192 -18.84 -29.25 -3.30
CA ARG A 192 -20.01 -28.78 -2.55
C ARG A 192 -19.98 -29.27 -1.11
N GLN A 193 -19.84 -30.59 -0.91
CA GLN A 193 -19.74 -31.17 0.42
C GLN A 193 -18.61 -30.55 1.23
N TYR A 194 -17.45 -30.28 0.60
CA TYR A 194 -16.29 -29.72 1.28
C TYR A 194 -16.51 -28.26 1.70
N VAL A 195 -17.05 -27.42 0.83
CA VAL A 195 -17.41 -26.03 1.15
C VAL A 195 -18.46 -26.00 2.26
N ASN A 196 -19.48 -26.85 2.16
CA ASN A 196 -20.54 -26.97 3.17
C ASN A 196 -19.97 -27.37 4.54
N ALA A 197 -19.19 -28.44 4.59
CA ALA A 197 -18.57 -28.93 5.83
C ALA A 197 -17.63 -27.88 6.46
N PHE A 198 -16.83 -27.18 5.62
CA PHE A 198 -15.94 -26.10 6.08
C PHE A 198 -16.72 -24.96 6.73
N LEU A 199 -17.76 -24.47 6.06
CA LEU A 199 -18.57 -23.35 6.56
C LEU A 199 -19.41 -23.75 7.78
N THR A 200 -20.00 -24.96 7.75
CA THR A 200 -20.75 -25.50 8.89
C THR A 200 -19.87 -25.63 10.12
N THR A 201 -18.61 -26.05 9.96
CA THR A 201 -17.64 -26.10 11.06
C THR A 201 -17.39 -24.72 11.65
N LEU A 202 -17.21 -23.68 10.82
CA LEU A 202 -17.02 -22.31 11.29
C LEU A 202 -18.28 -21.75 11.99
N VAL A 203 -19.46 -22.03 11.45
CA VAL A 203 -20.74 -21.61 12.07
C VAL A 203 -20.99 -22.31 13.40
N ASN A 204 -20.70 -23.60 13.49
CA ASN A 204 -20.84 -24.36 14.74
C ASN A 204 -19.87 -23.87 15.82
N GLU A 205 -18.66 -23.45 15.43
CA GLU A 205 -17.64 -22.99 16.35
C GLU A 205 -17.87 -21.55 16.83
N PHE A 206 -18.17 -20.63 15.90
CA PHE A 206 -18.20 -19.18 16.20
C PHE A 206 -19.62 -18.59 16.24
N GLY A 207 -20.61 -19.36 15.87
CA GLY A 207 -22.02 -18.96 15.79
C GLY A 207 -22.36 -18.19 14.50
N MET A 208 -23.60 -18.38 14.04
CA MET A 208 -24.10 -17.75 12.80
C MET A 208 -24.01 -16.22 12.84
N GLN A 209 -24.30 -15.59 14.00
CA GLN A 209 -24.31 -14.15 14.13
C GLN A 209 -22.91 -13.53 13.94
N GLU A 210 -21.86 -14.24 14.31
CA GLU A 210 -20.48 -13.80 14.06
C GLU A 210 -20.09 -14.08 12.61
N VAL A 211 -20.27 -15.32 12.14
CA VAL A 211 -19.75 -15.78 10.83
C VAL A 211 -20.40 -15.05 9.66
N LYS A 212 -21.69 -14.68 9.75
CA LYS A 212 -22.36 -13.90 8.69
C LYS A 212 -21.81 -12.46 8.53
N THR A 213 -21.04 -11.96 9.52
CA THR A 213 -20.37 -10.65 9.42
C THR A 213 -19.03 -10.72 8.69
N TRP A 214 -18.53 -11.94 8.40
CA TRP A 214 -17.29 -12.14 7.68
C TRP A 214 -17.50 -11.93 6.19
N ARG A 215 -16.41 -11.68 5.46
CA ARG A 215 -16.44 -11.63 3.99
C ARG A 215 -15.82 -12.90 3.43
N PHE A 216 -16.44 -13.43 2.38
CA PHE A 216 -16.00 -14.63 1.68
C PHE A 216 -15.63 -14.28 0.24
N ARG A 217 -14.42 -14.63 -0.17
CA ARG A 217 -13.92 -14.43 -1.52
C ARG A 217 -13.61 -15.76 -2.18
N VAL A 218 -14.16 -15.99 -3.37
CA VAL A 218 -13.92 -17.24 -4.11
C VAL A 218 -12.66 -17.10 -4.95
N SER A 219 -11.61 -17.83 -4.60
CA SER A 219 -10.30 -17.84 -5.26
C SER A 219 -9.46 -16.56 -5.08
N THR A 220 -8.29 -16.53 -5.71
CA THR A 220 -7.36 -15.42 -5.81
C THR A 220 -6.92 -15.34 -7.26
N GLU A 221 -7.03 -14.16 -7.88
CA GLU A 221 -6.56 -13.86 -9.24
C GLU A 221 -6.89 -14.94 -10.28
N PRO A 222 -8.16 -15.37 -10.39
CA PRO A 222 -8.52 -16.50 -11.28
C PRO A 222 -8.28 -16.20 -12.77
N ASN A 223 -8.12 -14.94 -13.14
CA ASN A 223 -7.72 -14.51 -14.47
C ASN A 223 -6.20 -14.58 -14.72
N TYR A 224 -5.41 -15.00 -13.73
CA TYR A 224 -3.97 -15.29 -13.88
C TYR A 224 -3.76 -16.77 -14.18
N THR A 225 -4.07 -17.17 -15.39
CA THR A 225 -3.98 -18.57 -15.85
C THR A 225 -2.56 -18.88 -16.37
N PRO A 226 -2.02 -20.06 -16.16
CA PRO A 226 -2.53 -21.16 -15.31
C PRO A 226 -2.09 -21.03 -13.83
N ASN A 227 -1.50 -19.89 -13.44
CA ASN A 227 -0.78 -19.75 -12.18
C ASN A 227 -1.70 -19.78 -10.95
N HIS A 228 -2.90 -19.18 -11.04
CA HIS A 228 -3.89 -19.16 -9.97
C HIS A 228 -5.13 -19.99 -10.30
N TRP A 229 -5.41 -20.15 -11.58
CA TRP A 229 -6.50 -20.97 -12.09
C TRP A 229 -6.06 -21.68 -13.38
N ASN A 230 -6.06 -23.01 -13.38
CA ASN A 230 -5.75 -23.86 -14.53
C ASN A 230 -7.05 -24.42 -15.13
N GLY A 231 -7.83 -23.55 -15.67
CA GLY A 231 -9.09 -23.82 -16.34
C GLY A 231 -9.49 -22.66 -17.24
N THR A 232 -10.56 -22.85 -17.98
CA THR A 232 -11.18 -21.80 -18.78
C THR A 232 -11.90 -20.78 -17.89
N MET A 233 -12.27 -19.66 -18.46
CA MET A 233 -13.09 -18.65 -17.82
C MET A 233 -14.48 -19.21 -17.44
N GLN A 234 -15.10 -19.99 -18.32
CA GLN A 234 -16.39 -20.63 -18.07
C GLN A 234 -16.33 -21.64 -16.93
N GLU A 235 -15.23 -22.39 -16.82
CA GLU A 235 -15.01 -23.29 -15.68
C GLU A 235 -14.85 -22.50 -14.37
N TYR A 236 -14.26 -21.31 -14.41
CA TYR A 236 -14.23 -20.45 -13.24
C TYR A 236 -15.61 -19.89 -12.88
N PHE A 237 -16.43 -19.49 -13.86
CA PHE A 237 -17.80 -19.06 -13.62
C PHE A 237 -18.62 -20.19 -12.96
N LYS A 238 -18.49 -21.41 -13.46
CA LYS A 238 -19.10 -22.59 -12.84
C LYS A 238 -18.60 -22.80 -11.40
N HIS A 239 -17.30 -22.67 -11.19
CA HIS A 239 -16.71 -22.82 -9.85
C HIS A 239 -17.21 -21.74 -8.88
N TYR A 240 -17.30 -20.48 -9.36
CA TYR A 240 -17.85 -19.38 -8.60
C TYR A 240 -19.31 -19.61 -8.21
N ASP A 241 -20.16 -19.92 -9.16
CA ASP A 241 -21.60 -20.17 -8.95
C ASP A 241 -21.85 -21.27 -7.93
N ILE A 242 -21.18 -22.42 -8.12
CA ILE A 242 -21.34 -23.57 -7.22
C ILE A 242 -20.85 -23.25 -5.81
N THR A 243 -19.73 -22.53 -5.69
CA THR A 243 -19.19 -22.16 -4.38
C THR A 243 -20.11 -21.15 -3.68
N VAL A 244 -20.62 -20.15 -4.39
CA VAL A 244 -21.56 -19.16 -3.85
C VAL A 244 -22.88 -19.82 -3.41
N ASP A 245 -23.41 -20.75 -4.21
CA ASP A 245 -24.62 -21.50 -3.88
C ASP A 245 -24.45 -22.27 -2.55
N GLU A 246 -23.31 -22.94 -2.34
CA GLU A 246 -23.04 -23.64 -1.08
C GLU A 246 -22.80 -22.67 0.10
N VAL A 247 -22.15 -21.54 -0.15
CA VAL A 247 -22.01 -20.48 0.89
C VAL A 247 -23.38 -20.03 1.37
N LEU A 248 -24.32 -19.75 0.46
CA LEU A 248 -25.65 -19.25 0.78
C LEU A 248 -26.55 -20.30 1.42
N LYS A 249 -26.35 -21.59 1.14
CA LYS A 249 -27.06 -22.68 1.85
C LYS A 249 -26.71 -22.74 3.32
N VAL A 250 -25.43 -22.50 3.67
CA VAL A 250 -24.96 -22.52 5.05
C VAL A 250 -25.16 -21.18 5.74
N ILE A 251 -24.89 -20.07 5.03
CA ILE A 251 -24.94 -18.70 5.56
C ILE A 251 -25.77 -17.85 4.58
N PRO A 252 -27.10 -17.82 4.71
CA PRO A 252 -27.99 -17.14 3.75
C PRO A 252 -27.67 -15.66 3.51
N ASP A 253 -27.20 -14.96 4.55
CA ASP A 253 -26.85 -13.53 4.50
C ASP A 253 -25.36 -13.28 4.27
N ALA A 254 -24.60 -14.28 3.79
CA ALA A 254 -23.15 -14.15 3.59
C ALA A 254 -22.80 -13.00 2.65
N ILE A 255 -21.74 -12.27 3.00
CA ILE A 255 -21.12 -11.27 2.13
C ILE A 255 -20.08 -12.01 1.26
N VAL A 256 -20.39 -12.21 -0.02
CA VAL A 256 -19.57 -13.03 -0.93
C VAL A 256 -19.25 -12.30 -2.22
N GLY A 257 -18.04 -12.52 -2.74
CA GLY A 257 -17.60 -11.98 -4.02
C GLY A 257 -16.53 -12.83 -4.68
N PRO A 258 -16.21 -12.54 -5.95
CA PRO A 258 -15.19 -13.26 -6.70
C PRO A 258 -13.78 -12.96 -6.19
N GLY A 259 -12.81 -13.74 -6.67
CA GLY A 259 -11.39 -13.46 -6.47
C GLY A 259 -11.00 -12.06 -6.97
N ASN A 260 -10.00 -11.47 -6.32
CA ASN A 260 -9.42 -10.22 -6.80
C ASN A 260 -8.82 -10.42 -8.20
N MET A 261 -9.21 -9.58 -9.15
CA MET A 261 -8.82 -9.72 -10.57
C MET A 261 -7.54 -8.96 -10.87
N LEU A 262 -6.63 -9.57 -11.64
CA LEU A 262 -5.53 -8.82 -12.24
C LEU A 262 -6.06 -7.73 -13.17
N THR A 263 -5.34 -6.63 -13.26
CA THR A 263 -5.75 -5.43 -14.00
C THR A 263 -5.05 -5.23 -15.33
N GLU A 264 -4.17 -6.14 -15.74
CA GLU A 264 -3.51 -6.09 -17.04
C GLU A 264 -4.52 -6.17 -18.19
N ASP A 265 -4.24 -5.45 -19.29
CA ASP A 265 -5.14 -5.38 -20.44
C ASP A 265 -5.36 -6.74 -21.11
N SER A 266 -4.35 -7.61 -21.04
CA SER A 266 -4.43 -8.98 -21.59
C SER A 266 -5.49 -9.88 -20.93
N VAL A 267 -5.94 -9.54 -19.73
CA VAL A 267 -6.93 -10.30 -18.95
C VAL A 267 -8.21 -9.50 -18.66
N ALA A 268 -8.33 -8.31 -19.22
CA ALA A 268 -9.48 -7.43 -18.97
C ALA A 268 -10.80 -8.05 -19.44
N THR A 269 -10.79 -8.76 -20.58
CA THR A 269 -11.97 -9.46 -21.11
C THR A 269 -12.49 -10.50 -20.13
N TYR A 270 -11.62 -11.32 -19.56
CA TYR A 270 -11.98 -12.30 -18.52
C TYR A 270 -12.74 -11.64 -17.37
N THR A 271 -12.21 -10.52 -16.89
CA THR A 271 -12.78 -9.77 -15.77
C THR A 271 -14.14 -9.16 -16.08
N THR A 272 -14.29 -8.56 -17.26
CA THR A 272 -15.56 -7.93 -17.68
C THR A 272 -16.63 -8.97 -17.97
N GLU A 273 -16.28 -10.11 -18.55
CA GLU A 273 -17.22 -11.22 -18.79
C GLU A 273 -17.68 -11.91 -17.50
N LEU A 274 -16.84 -11.94 -16.45
CA LEU A 274 -17.27 -12.39 -15.14
C LEU A 274 -18.38 -11.47 -14.57
N ILE A 275 -18.23 -10.16 -14.70
CA ILE A 275 -19.25 -9.20 -14.26
C ILE A 275 -20.55 -9.42 -15.05
N ASP A 276 -20.45 -9.63 -16.38
CA ASP A 276 -21.60 -9.95 -17.23
C ASP A 276 -22.28 -11.24 -16.81
N HIS A 277 -21.50 -12.29 -16.52
CA HIS A 277 -22.01 -13.56 -16.04
C HIS A 277 -22.74 -13.42 -14.69
N CYS A 278 -22.13 -12.72 -13.72
CA CYS A 278 -22.77 -12.49 -12.43
C CYS A 278 -24.05 -11.65 -12.55
N ALA A 279 -24.13 -10.76 -13.55
CA ALA A 279 -25.32 -9.94 -13.77
C ALA A 279 -26.46 -10.69 -14.47
N ASN A 280 -26.16 -11.38 -15.56
CA ASN A 280 -27.15 -11.86 -16.51
C ASN A 280 -26.88 -13.29 -17.04
N GLY A 281 -25.76 -13.91 -16.68
CA GLY A 281 -25.43 -15.27 -17.11
C GLY A 281 -26.34 -16.31 -16.45
N THR A 282 -26.40 -17.50 -17.04
CA THR A 282 -27.07 -18.65 -16.41
C THR A 282 -26.20 -19.21 -15.30
N ASN A 283 -26.69 -19.17 -14.08
CA ASN A 283 -26.02 -19.74 -12.92
C ASN A 283 -25.90 -21.25 -13.04
N TYR A 284 -24.68 -21.77 -13.04
CA TYR A 284 -24.39 -23.19 -13.20
C TYR A 284 -24.87 -24.07 -12.03
N ALA A 285 -25.12 -23.49 -10.87
CA ALA A 285 -25.58 -24.23 -9.70
C ALA A 285 -27.10 -24.36 -9.66
N THR A 286 -27.83 -23.32 -10.06
CA THR A 286 -29.27 -23.18 -9.84
C THR A 286 -30.06 -23.12 -11.14
N GLY A 287 -29.45 -22.81 -12.28
CA GLY A 287 -30.11 -22.52 -13.55
C GLY A 287 -30.80 -21.14 -13.60
N ALA A 288 -30.76 -20.36 -12.52
CA ALA A 288 -31.32 -19.01 -12.47
C ALA A 288 -30.43 -18.00 -13.23
N THR A 289 -30.93 -16.80 -13.44
CA THR A 289 -30.15 -15.70 -14.02
C THR A 289 -29.30 -15.03 -12.97
N GLY A 290 -28.02 -14.89 -13.26
CA GLY A 290 -27.04 -14.19 -12.45
C GLY A 290 -26.56 -14.94 -11.21
N THR A 291 -25.53 -14.41 -10.57
CA THR A 291 -24.95 -14.93 -9.34
C THR A 291 -24.65 -13.79 -8.38
N LYS A 292 -24.91 -14.00 -7.10
CA LYS A 292 -24.66 -13.01 -6.06
C LYS A 292 -23.20 -12.52 -6.08
N MET A 293 -23.03 -11.21 -6.04
CA MET A 293 -21.74 -10.53 -5.93
C MET A 293 -21.93 -9.27 -5.07
N ASP A 294 -21.51 -9.32 -3.81
CA ASP A 294 -21.69 -8.22 -2.86
C ASP A 294 -20.55 -7.21 -2.90
N PHE A 295 -19.41 -7.56 -3.47
CA PHE A 295 -18.26 -6.70 -3.70
C PHE A 295 -17.49 -7.18 -4.93
N PHE A 296 -16.76 -6.27 -5.53
CA PHE A 296 -15.80 -6.57 -6.58
C PHE A 296 -14.40 -6.14 -6.13
N SER A 297 -13.36 -6.86 -6.54
CA SER A 297 -12.01 -6.54 -6.13
C SER A 297 -10.97 -6.80 -7.21
N ILE A 298 -9.89 -6.01 -7.13
CA ILE A 298 -8.75 -6.07 -8.05
C ILE A 298 -7.44 -6.26 -7.30
N SER A 299 -6.42 -6.77 -8.01
CA SER A 299 -5.02 -6.64 -7.65
C SER A 299 -4.44 -5.47 -8.45
N TYR A 300 -3.80 -4.53 -7.77
CA TYR A 300 -3.12 -3.43 -8.43
C TYR A 300 -1.68 -3.33 -7.95
N TYR A 301 -0.77 -3.56 -8.88
CA TYR A 301 0.66 -3.40 -8.65
C TYR A 301 1.23 -2.39 -9.63
N GLU A 302 1.72 -1.30 -9.09
CA GLU A 302 2.36 -0.25 -9.88
C GLU A 302 3.72 -0.71 -10.39
N LYS A 303 4.08 -0.16 -11.53
CA LYS A 303 5.45 -0.18 -12.05
C LYS A 303 6.01 1.23 -11.87
N ILE A 304 7.21 1.33 -11.36
CA ILE A 304 7.92 2.61 -11.25
C ILE A 304 8.73 2.90 -12.52
N ASP A 305 9.24 4.13 -12.60
CA ASP A 305 9.97 4.65 -13.76
C ASP A 305 9.12 4.69 -15.04
N GLN A 306 7.81 4.84 -14.88
CA GLN A 306 6.86 5.16 -15.94
C GLN A 306 6.55 6.66 -15.92
N ASN A 307 5.88 7.14 -16.96
CA ASN A 307 5.47 8.54 -17.05
C ASN A 307 4.14 8.82 -16.34
N THR A 308 3.39 7.78 -15.97
CA THR A 308 2.04 7.90 -15.42
C THR A 308 1.79 6.89 -14.30
N VAL A 309 0.86 7.23 -13.43
CA VAL A 309 0.21 6.28 -12.50
C VAL A 309 -0.96 5.63 -13.25
N ALA A 310 -0.95 4.31 -13.36
CA ALA A 310 -1.91 3.60 -14.22
C ALA A 310 -3.24 3.27 -13.55
N LEU A 311 -3.40 3.53 -12.24
CA LEU A 311 -4.60 3.15 -11.50
C LEU A 311 -5.91 3.76 -12.03
N PRO A 312 -5.98 5.06 -12.41
CA PRO A 312 -7.21 5.65 -12.90
C PRO A 312 -7.86 4.86 -14.02
N ASP A 313 -7.12 4.57 -15.08
CA ASP A 313 -7.64 3.82 -16.25
C ASP A 313 -8.18 2.43 -15.86
N LYS A 314 -7.52 1.78 -14.90
CA LYS A 314 -7.91 0.44 -14.43
C LYS A 314 -9.20 0.48 -13.61
N ILE A 315 -9.31 1.44 -12.71
CA ILE A 315 -10.50 1.63 -11.87
C ILE A 315 -11.71 2.04 -12.70
N GLU A 316 -11.56 3.02 -13.59
CA GLU A 316 -12.64 3.48 -14.46
C GLU A 316 -13.23 2.35 -15.29
N ARG A 317 -12.39 1.52 -15.90
CA ARG A 317 -12.81 0.36 -16.68
C ARG A 317 -13.80 -0.51 -15.90
N TYR A 318 -13.42 -0.90 -14.68
CA TYR A 318 -14.25 -1.82 -13.90
C TYR A 318 -15.41 -1.12 -13.22
N ARG A 319 -15.25 0.12 -12.76
CA ARG A 319 -16.35 0.90 -12.21
C ARG A 319 -17.42 1.17 -13.26
N ASN A 320 -17.05 1.54 -14.48
CA ASN A 320 -17.98 1.74 -15.59
C ASN A 320 -18.71 0.44 -15.96
N LYS A 321 -17.99 -0.69 -15.94
CA LYS A 321 -18.62 -1.99 -16.16
C LYS A 321 -19.62 -2.37 -15.07
N LEU A 322 -19.29 -2.17 -13.81
CA LEU A 322 -20.20 -2.38 -12.68
C LEU A 322 -21.43 -1.46 -12.76
N ASN A 323 -21.22 -0.18 -13.10
CA ASN A 323 -22.28 0.80 -13.23
C ASN A 323 -23.26 0.50 -14.41
N SER A 324 -22.86 -0.30 -15.40
CA SER A 324 -23.76 -0.74 -16.47
C SER A 324 -24.86 -1.70 -16.00
N TYR A 325 -24.74 -2.20 -14.76
CA TYR A 325 -25.72 -3.08 -14.12
C TYR A 325 -26.26 -2.45 -12.84
N PRO A 326 -27.58 -2.13 -12.76
CA PRO A 326 -28.17 -1.47 -11.60
C PRO A 326 -27.89 -2.19 -10.27
N GLN A 327 -27.89 -3.54 -10.28
CA GLN A 327 -27.61 -4.35 -9.10
C GLN A 327 -26.15 -4.26 -8.61
N PHE A 328 -25.22 -3.81 -9.44
CA PHE A 328 -23.79 -3.72 -9.10
C PHE A 328 -23.26 -2.27 -9.03
N SER A 329 -24.08 -1.28 -9.35
CA SER A 329 -23.63 0.13 -9.41
C SER A 329 -23.10 0.67 -8.08
N ASN A 330 -23.59 0.14 -6.96
CA ASN A 330 -23.22 0.59 -5.62
C ASN A 330 -22.46 -0.44 -4.80
N ILE A 331 -22.05 -1.58 -5.37
CA ILE A 331 -21.25 -2.54 -4.61
C ILE A 331 -19.85 -1.97 -4.32
N PRO A 332 -19.26 -2.32 -3.16
CA PRO A 332 -17.89 -1.98 -2.85
C PRO A 332 -16.92 -2.44 -3.95
N LEU A 333 -15.99 -1.58 -4.33
CA LEU A 333 -14.83 -1.91 -5.15
C LEU A 333 -13.59 -1.78 -4.27
N ASP A 334 -12.86 -2.89 -4.08
CA ASP A 334 -11.68 -2.94 -3.25
C ASP A 334 -10.42 -3.18 -4.10
N ILE A 335 -9.28 -2.69 -3.63
CA ILE A 335 -7.97 -3.11 -4.10
C ILE A 335 -7.43 -4.10 -3.06
N GLN A 336 -7.58 -5.41 -3.32
CA GLN A 336 -7.28 -6.45 -2.32
C GLN A 336 -5.84 -6.99 -2.37
N GLU A 337 -5.07 -6.58 -3.36
CA GLU A 337 -3.62 -6.68 -3.40
C GLU A 337 -3.06 -5.39 -3.98
N PHE A 338 -2.11 -4.78 -3.29
CA PHE A 338 -1.65 -3.44 -3.58
C PHE A 338 -0.17 -3.26 -3.24
N GLY A 339 0.60 -2.66 -4.14
CA GLY A 339 2.00 -2.37 -3.94
C GLY A 339 2.74 -1.95 -5.21
N ILE A 340 4.05 -1.80 -5.10
CA ILE A 340 4.98 -1.62 -6.22
C ILE A 340 5.79 -2.90 -6.35
N LEU A 341 5.74 -3.59 -7.50
CA LEU A 341 6.45 -4.85 -7.68
C LEU A 341 7.71 -4.77 -8.54
N ARG A 342 7.76 -3.87 -9.50
CA ARG A 342 8.85 -3.82 -10.49
C ARG A 342 8.95 -2.45 -11.13
N ASP A 343 10.09 -2.19 -11.77
CA ASP A 343 10.20 -1.10 -12.73
C ASP A 343 9.66 -1.50 -14.12
N GLU A 344 9.63 -0.55 -15.04
CA GLU A 344 9.19 -0.75 -16.41
C GLU A 344 9.98 -1.87 -17.12
N ASN A 345 11.27 -1.97 -16.86
CA ASN A 345 12.16 -2.97 -17.45
C ASN A 345 12.11 -4.33 -16.74
N ARG A 346 11.23 -4.49 -15.74
CA ARG A 346 11.12 -5.66 -14.87
C ARG A 346 12.41 -5.94 -14.09
N VAL A 347 13.22 -4.92 -13.84
CA VAL A 347 14.44 -5.04 -13.03
C VAL A 347 14.03 -5.26 -11.58
N ARG A 348 14.61 -6.27 -10.98
CA ARG A 348 14.48 -6.56 -9.56
C ARG A 348 15.18 -5.47 -8.75
N GLY A 349 14.81 -5.26 -7.53
CA GLY A 349 15.34 -4.16 -6.73
C GLY A 349 14.37 -2.99 -6.62
N SER A 350 13.49 -2.81 -7.62
CA SER A 350 12.47 -1.77 -7.61
C SER A 350 11.44 -1.93 -6.49
N SER A 351 11.13 -3.15 -6.08
CA SER A 351 10.07 -3.40 -5.10
C SER A 351 10.41 -2.97 -3.66
N LEU A 352 11.67 -2.69 -3.32
CA LEU A 352 11.98 -2.05 -2.04
C LEU A 352 11.94 -0.52 -2.11
N VAL A 353 11.78 0.02 -3.29
CA VAL A 353 11.52 1.45 -3.47
C VAL A 353 10.19 1.85 -2.82
N ASP A 354 9.25 0.94 -2.74
CA ASP A 354 7.98 1.15 -2.03
C ASP A 354 8.14 1.37 -0.51
N ALA A 355 9.27 0.98 0.05
CA ALA A 355 9.62 1.24 1.45
C ALA A 355 10.21 2.64 1.70
N THR A 356 10.53 3.38 0.65
CA THR A 356 11.13 4.72 0.69
C THR A 356 10.07 5.83 0.62
N GLU A 357 10.53 7.08 0.52
CA GLU A 357 9.69 8.26 0.28
C GLU A 357 8.93 8.19 -1.06
N LEU A 358 9.50 7.55 -2.07
CA LEU A 358 8.80 7.34 -3.34
C LEU A 358 7.53 6.50 -3.13
N GLY A 359 7.64 5.41 -2.37
CA GLY A 359 6.48 4.60 -2.04
C GLY A 359 5.46 5.36 -1.19
N ALA A 360 5.92 6.23 -0.28
CA ALA A 360 5.05 7.07 0.52
C ALA A 360 4.25 8.06 -0.34
N SER A 361 4.91 8.78 -1.24
CA SER A 361 4.26 9.74 -2.12
C SER A 361 3.34 9.06 -3.14
N TRP A 362 3.75 7.91 -3.70
CA TRP A 362 2.88 7.10 -4.54
C TRP A 362 1.62 6.66 -3.81
N TYR A 363 1.76 6.20 -2.56
CA TYR A 363 0.62 5.80 -1.74
C TYR A 363 -0.32 6.97 -1.47
N ALA A 364 0.21 8.16 -1.16
CA ALA A 364 -0.61 9.36 -1.00
C ALA A 364 -1.38 9.72 -2.29
N THR A 365 -0.72 9.65 -3.46
CA THR A 365 -1.35 9.88 -4.77
C THR A 365 -2.53 8.94 -5.01
N VAL A 366 -2.32 7.62 -4.78
CA VAL A 366 -3.40 6.64 -4.96
C VAL A 366 -4.52 6.83 -3.94
N CYS A 367 -4.18 7.16 -2.70
CA CYS A 367 -5.17 7.37 -1.65
C CYS A 367 -6.01 8.65 -1.86
N ASP A 368 -5.49 9.66 -2.55
CA ASP A 368 -6.28 10.82 -2.96
C ASP A 368 -7.40 10.42 -3.94
N MET A 369 -7.14 9.44 -4.79
CA MET A 369 -8.11 8.89 -5.75
C MET A 369 -9.23 8.04 -5.11
N VAL A 370 -9.09 7.64 -3.83
CA VAL A 370 -10.05 6.75 -3.14
C VAL A 370 -11.47 7.31 -3.18
N HIS A 371 -11.63 8.60 -2.93
CA HIS A 371 -12.94 9.24 -2.91
C HIS A 371 -13.50 9.46 -4.32
N GLU A 372 -12.68 9.90 -5.26
CA GLU A 372 -13.05 10.14 -6.65
C GLU A 372 -13.57 8.86 -7.32
N TYR A 373 -12.83 7.77 -7.17
CA TYR A 373 -13.18 6.49 -7.79
C TYR A 373 -14.03 5.58 -6.91
N LYS A 374 -14.47 6.04 -5.75
CA LYS A 374 -15.29 5.28 -4.79
C LYS A 374 -14.69 3.93 -4.44
N ILE A 375 -13.38 3.91 -4.18
CA ILE A 375 -12.68 2.74 -3.68
C ILE A 375 -13.07 2.56 -2.21
N ASN A 376 -13.52 1.36 -1.84
CA ASN A 376 -13.96 1.09 -0.48
C ASN A 376 -12.81 0.75 0.45
N GLU A 377 -11.90 -0.14 0.04
CA GLU A 377 -10.74 -0.56 0.83
C GLU A 377 -9.51 -0.82 -0.05
N ILE A 378 -8.34 -0.56 0.52
CA ILE A 378 -7.03 -0.89 -0.05
C ILE A 378 -6.30 -1.82 0.91
N TYR A 379 -5.96 -3.03 0.47
CA TYR A 379 -5.18 -3.99 1.24
C TYR A 379 -3.71 -3.85 0.86
N ASP A 380 -3.01 -2.97 1.56
CA ASP A 380 -1.62 -2.68 1.30
C ASP A 380 -0.72 -3.85 1.74
N TRP A 381 0.03 -4.38 0.80
CA TRP A 381 0.92 -5.51 1.04
C TRP A 381 2.28 -5.05 1.56
N GLY A 382 2.46 -5.14 2.85
CA GLY A 382 3.72 -4.85 3.54
C GLY A 382 3.94 -3.37 3.81
N GLN A 383 3.73 -2.96 5.05
CA GLN A 383 4.04 -1.62 5.54
C GLN A 383 5.14 -1.63 6.60
N GLU A 384 5.64 -2.80 6.93
CA GLU A 384 6.75 -3.03 7.85
C GLU A 384 7.93 -3.67 7.13
N ILE A 385 9.13 -3.40 7.59
CA ILE A 385 10.33 -4.09 7.15
C ILE A 385 10.29 -5.53 7.67
N GLU A 386 10.49 -6.50 6.80
CA GLU A 386 10.46 -7.92 7.16
C GLU A 386 11.39 -8.23 8.33
N GLY A 387 10.89 -9.01 9.29
CA GLY A 387 11.65 -9.40 10.47
C GLY A 387 11.81 -8.31 11.52
N SER A 388 11.10 -7.19 11.37
CA SER A 388 11.07 -6.09 12.34
C SER A 388 9.68 -5.42 12.36
N ASP A 389 9.44 -4.58 13.38
CA ASP A 389 8.26 -3.72 13.45
C ASP A 389 8.54 -2.31 12.85
N LEU A 390 9.67 -2.15 12.16
CA LEU A 390 10.06 -0.87 11.58
C LEU A 390 9.10 -0.48 10.45
N PRO A 391 8.51 0.71 10.52
CA PRO A 391 7.60 1.18 9.48
C PRO A 391 8.34 1.50 8.19
N GLN A 392 7.70 1.21 7.07
CA GLN A 392 8.04 1.77 5.77
C GLN A 392 7.44 3.18 5.61
N GLY A 393 7.89 3.94 4.61
CA GLY A 393 7.34 5.27 4.32
C GLY A 393 5.81 5.26 4.17
N ARG A 394 5.23 4.27 3.51
CA ARG A 394 3.77 4.09 3.37
C ARG A 394 3.04 3.91 4.71
N LYS A 395 3.64 3.21 5.67
CA LYS A 395 3.06 3.08 7.01
C LYS A 395 2.98 4.41 7.73
N ASN A 396 3.97 5.27 7.53
CA ASN A 396 3.95 6.62 8.09
C ASN A 396 2.85 7.49 7.46
N VAL A 397 2.59 7.36 6.16
CA VAL A 397 1.42 7.98 5.53
C VAL A 397 0.11 7.42 6.11
N THR A 398 0.01 6.10 6.34
CA THR A 398 -1.15 5.52 7.04
C THR A 398 -1.33 6.13 8.45
N ARG A 399 -0.24 6.38 9.19
CA ARG A 399 -0.30 7.06 10.49
C ARG A 399 -0.78 8.51 10.37
N MET A 400 -0.43 9.21 9.28
CA MET A 400 -1.00 10.53 8.97
C MET A 400 -2.52 10.43 8.73
N PHE A 401 -2.96 9.44 7.94
CA PHE A 401 -4.38 9.21 7.69
C PHE A 401 -5.18 8.86 8.95
N GLN A 402 -4.59 8.15 9.91
CA GLN A 402 -5.24 7.86 11.20
C GLN A 402 -5.63 9.13 11.96
N LYS A 403 -4.83 10.21 11.87
CA LYS A 403 -5.19 11.49 12.48
C LYS A 403 -6.44 12.10 11.84
N MET A 404 -6.60 11.89 10.54
CA MET A 404 -7.68 12.40 9.70
C MET A 404 -8.95 11.52 9.78
N GLU A 405 -8.84 10.26 10.20
CA GLU A 405 -9.92 9.25 10.20
C GLU A 405 -11.18 9.76 10.90
N GLY A 406 -12.32 9.58 10.24
CA GLY A 406 -13.63 10.00 10.73
C GLY A 406 -13.94 11.48 10.53
N GLY A 407 -13.02 12.25 9.97
CA GLY A 407 -13.28 13.64 9.59
C GLY A 407 -14.05 13.76 8.27
N SER A 408 -14.46 14.98 7.94
CA SER A 408 -15.12 15.33 6.68
C SER A 408 -14.07 15.65 5.62
N LYS A 409 -14.01 14.87 4.54
CA LYS A 409 -13.18 15.13 3.37
C LYS A 409 -13.71 16.35 2.64
N LEU A 410 -12.83 17.28 2.31
CA LEU A 410 -13.14 18.45 1.51
C LEU A 410 -12.61 18.29 0.09
N GLU A 411 -13.08 19.11 -0.83
CA GLU A 411 -12.52 19.25 -2.15
C GLU A 411 -11.33 20.21 -2.13
N ALA A 412 -10.27 19.85 -2.88
CA ALA A 412 -9.17 20.75 -3.20
C ALA A 412 -9.23 21.05 -4.71
N ILE A 413 -9.34 22.32 -5.07
CA ILE A 413 -9.37 22.75 -6.48
C ILE A 413 -8.00 23.29 -6.82
N ASP A 414 -7.28 22.62 -7.71
CA ASP A 414 -5.95 23.01 -8.15
C ASP A 414 -5.75 22.80 -9.67
N ASN A 415 -4.64 23.30 -10.17
CA ASN A 415 -4.19 23.10 -11.56
C ASN A 415 -2.75 22.56 -11.58
N PHE A 416 -2.39 21.72 -10.62
CA PHE A 416 -1.04 21.20 -10.54
C PHE A 416 -0.72 20.30 -11.74
N SER A 417 0.49 20.43 -12.25
CA SER A 417 0.99 19.49 -13.24
C SER A 417 1.54 18.24 -12.56
N GLY A 418 1.34 17.05 -13.15
CA GLY A 418 1.84 15.78 -12.63
C GLY A 418 1.07 15.31 -11.39
N TYR A 419 1.72 14.55 -10.53
CA TYR A 419 1.10 13.91 -9.37
C TYR A 419 1.50 14.65 -8.07
N ALA A 420 0.96 15.83 -7.89
CA ALA A 420 1.03 16.57 -6.63
C ALA A 420 -0.39 16.92 -6.21
N GLY A 421 -0.67 17.00 -4.92
CA GLY A 421 -2.01 17.29 -4.48
C GLY A 421 -2.10 17.63 -3.00
N VAL A 422 -3.33 17.94 -2.60
CA VAL A 422 -3.71 18.23 -1.22
C VAL A 422 -4.94 17.41 -0.87
N ILE A 423 -4.86 16.64 0.21
CA ILE A 423 -6.00 15.91 0.78
C ILE A 423 -6.46 16.66 2.03
N PRO A 424 -7.47 17.54 1.92
CA PRO A 424 -7.97 18.29 3.05
C PRO A 424 -9.08 17.54 3.79
N VAL A 425 -9.02 17.57 5.14
CA VAL A 425 -10.03 16.97 6.01
C VAL A 425 -10.30 17.89 7.19
N VAL A 426 -11.57 18.10 7.54
CA VAL A 426 -11.99 18.77 8.78
C VAL A 426 -12.48 17.73 9.77
N LYS A 427 -12.01 17.81 11.02
CA LYS A 427 -12.43 16.93 12.10
C LYS A 427 -12.68 17.75 13.37
N GLY A 428 -13.96 18.02 13.68
CA GLY A 428 -14.31 19.03 14.67
C GLY A 428 -13.83 20.41 14.21
N ASP A 429 -13.09 21.09 15.06
CA ASP A 429 -12.51 22.41 14.76
C ASP A 429 -11.09 22.33 14.17
N VAL A 430 -10.56 21.13 13.96
CA VAL A 430 -9.21 20.90 13.44
C VAL A 430 -9.24 20.68 11.94
N ILE A 431 -8.34 21.37 11.22
CA ILE A 431 -8.13 21.16 9.79
C ILE A 431 -6.85 20.37 9.59
N TYR A 432 -6.94 19.30 8.83
CA TYR A 432 -5.81 18.48 8.38
C TYR A 432 -5.60 18.69 6.89
N LEU A 433 -4.35 18.89 6.49
CA LEU A 433 -3.93 18.98 5.08
C LEU A 433 -2.79 18.00 4.87
N LEU A 434 -3.03 16.91 4.16
CA LEU A 434 -1.95 16.07 3.69
C LEU A 434 -1.56 16.55 2.29
N VAL A 435 -0.31 17.03 2.16
CA VAL A 435 0.23 17.61 0.92
C VAL A 435 1.34 16.70 0.41
N TYR A 436 1.34 16.39 -0.88
CA TYR A 436 2.31 15.47 -1.45
C TYR A 436 2.84 15.93 -2.80
N ASN A 437 4.08 15.47 -3.12
CA ASN A 437 4.75 15.67 -4.40
C ASN A 437 5.26 14.31 -4.91
N HIS A 438 4.51 13.68 -5.81
CA HIS A 438 4.91 12.41 -6.38
C HIS A 438 5.44 12.58 -7.80
N ASN A 439 6.44 11.78 -8.15
CA ASN A 439 6.89 11.56 -9.50
C ASN A 439 7.10 10.04 -9.70
N PRO A 440 6.56 9.43 -10.77
CA PRO A 440 6.75 8.00 -11.03
C PRO A 440 8.22 7.57 -11.22
N SER A 441 9.11 8.50 -11.58
CA SER A 441 10.54 8.23 -11.71
C SER A 441 11.26 8.34 -10.36
N ARG A 442 11.94 7.26 -9.96
CA ARG A 442 12.76 7.22 -8.73
C ARG A 442 13.99 8.14 -8.77
N THR A 443 14.39 8.59 -9.96
CA THR A 443 15.53 9.51 -10.15
C THR A 443 15.13 10.97 -10.23
N SER A 444 13.84 11.27 -10.08
CA SER A 444 13.37 12.66 -10.08
C SER A 444 13.93 13.43 -8.89
N ASN A 445 14.46 14.62 -9.17
CA ASN A 445 14.92 15.59 -8.17
C ASN A 445 14.04 16.85 -8.15
N SER A 446 12.81 16.74 -8.63
CA SER A 446 11.90 17.89 -8.76
C SER A 446 11.26 18.22 -7.40
N SER A 447 11.76 19.23 -6.74
CA SER A 447 11.09 19.88 -5.60
C SER A 447 9.93 20.74 -6.07
N ARG A 448 8.98 21.01 -5.20
CA ARG A 448 7.79 21.79 -5.51
C ARG A 448 7.39 22.68 -4.34
N THR A 449 6.89 23.88 -4.63
CA THR A 449 6.19 24.70 -3.65
C THR A 449 4.71 24.73 -4.00
N ILE A 450 3.86 24.44 -3.02
CA ILE A 450 2.39 24.45 -3.11
C ILE A 450 1.86 25.43 -2.07
N TYR A 451 0.78 26.13 -2.41
CA TYR A 451 0.10 27.06 -1.51
C TYR A 451 -1.35 26.59 -1.28
N PRO A 452 -1.61 25.75 -0.25
CA PRO A 452 -2.98 25.50 0.20
C PRO A 452 -3.61 26.81 0.67
N LYS A 453 -4.69 27.23 0.00
CA LYS A 453 -5.51 28.39 0.34
C LYS A 453 -6.82 27.92 0.93
N LEU A 454 -7.01 28.19 2.21
CA LEU A 454 -8.20 27.81 2.97
C LEU A 454 -9.14 29.01 3.07
N GLU A 455 -10.41 28.79 2.77
CA GLU A 455 -11.44 29.83 2.82
C GLU A 455 -12.79 29.27 3.31
N GLY A 456 -13.72 30.15 3.66
CA GLY A 456 -15.05 29.75 4.12
C GLY A 456 -15.05 28.95 5.43
N GLY A 457 -16.19 28.40 5.80
CA GLY A 457 -16.35 27.49 6.94
C GLY A 457 -15.61 27.94 8.22
N LEU A 458 -14.75 27.06 8.73
CA LEU A 458 -13.95 27.33 9.95
C LEU A 458 -13.01 28.53 9.82
N ILE A 459 -12.54 28.83 8.61
CA ILE A 459 -11.62 29.97 8.39
C ILE A 459 -12.32 31.31 8.59
N SER A 460 -13.63 31.39 8.42
CA SER A 460 -14.40 32.63 8.59
C SER A 460 -14.38 33.16 10.03
N SER A 461 -14.26 32.26 11.02
CA SER A 461 -14.39 32.60 12.45
C SER A 461 -13.08 32.84 13.19
N GLY A 462 -11.91 32.48 12.62
CA GLY A 462 -10.63 32.56 13.28
C GLY A 462 -9.58 33.37 12.51
N ASN A 463 -8.72 34.09 13.22
CA ASN A 463 -7.62 34.85 12.62
C ASN A 463 -6.23 34.27 12.88
N LYS A 464 -6.10 33.42 13.92
CA LYS A 464 -4.84 32.80 14.32
C LYS A 464 -5.01 31.30 14.49
N TRP A 465 -4.03 30.53 14.03
CA TRP A 465 -4.04 29.08 14.05
C TRP A 465 -2.69 28.57 14.55
N LYS A 466 -2.72 27.52 15.37
CA LYS A 466 -1.53 26.72 15.66
C LYS A 466 -1.36 25.65 14.61
N MET A 467 -0.18 25.58 14.02
CA MET A 467 0.17 24.62 13.00
C MET A 467 1.21 23.62 13.52
N SER A 468 0.95 22.35 13.31
CA SER A 468 1.93 21.28 13.48
C SER A 468 2.15 20.55 12.16
N GLU A 469 3.38 20.08 11.93
CA GLU A 469 3.76 19.38 10.69
C GLU A 469 4.39 18.02 11.01
N TRP A 470 4.04 17.02 10.24
CA TRP A 470 4.72 15.71 10.17
C TRP A 470 5.18 15.49 8.73
N THR A 471 6.40 14.97 8.58
CA THR A 471 7.05 14.85 7.27
C THR A 471 7.52 13.43 7.01
N VAL A 472 7.28 12.96 5.78
CA VAL A 472 7.94 11.79 5.17
C VAL A 472 8.63 12.27 3.91
N ASP A 473 9.95 12.18 3.90
CA ASP A 473 10.79 12.50 2.76
C ASP A 473 12.09 11.66 2.84
N LYS A 474 13.05 11.95 1.98
CA LYS A 474 14.33 11.23 1.96
C LYS A 474 15.06 11.22 3.31
N ASN A 475 14.86 12.24 4.14
CA ASN A 475 15.56 12.44 5.41
C ASN A 475 14.69 12.18 6.63
N ASN A 476 13.38 12.05 6.46
CA ASN A 476 12.38 11.99 7.52
C ASN A 476 11.43 10.81 7.34
N GLY A 477 11.26 10.00 8.38
CA GLY A 477 10.30 8.91 8.39
C GLY A 477 10.63 7.74 7.46
N VAL A 478 11.89 7.66 6.99
CA VAL A 478 12.38 6.62 6.07
C VAL A 478 13.78 6.19 6.50
N MET A 479 13.97 4.90 6.71
CA MET A 479 15.28 4.35 7.10
C MET A 479 16.04 3.69 5.95
N MET A 480 15.40 3.44 4.82
CA MET A 480 15.92 2.56 3.77
C MET A 480 17.21 3.04 3.15
N HIS A 481 17.42 4.35 3.01
CA HIS A 481 18.66 4.91 2.45
C HIS A 481 19.88 4.57 3.32
N GLU A 482 19.74 4.71 4.65
CA GLU A 482 20.81 4.35 5.58
C GLU A 482 20.97 2.84 5.68
N PHE A 483 19.88 2.07 5.62
CA PHE A 483 19.97 0.61 5.62
C PHE A 483 20.72 0.10 4.39
N TYR A 484 20.43 0.60 3.20
CA TYR A 484 21.20 0.27 1.99
C TYR A 484 22.69 0.63 2.10
N LYS A 485 23.01 1.76 2.69
CA LYS A 485 24.37 2.18 2.93
C LYS A 485 25.10 1.21 3.86
N ASP A 486 24.47 0.84 4.97
CA ASP A 486 25.04 -0.08 5.95
C ASP A 486 25.19 -1.51 5.38
N LEU A 487 24.23 -1.99 4.58
CA LEU A 487 24.32 -3.27 3.88
C LEU A 487 25.53 -3.31 2.94
N ARG A 488 25.72 -2.26 2.13
CA ARG A 488 26.89 -2.15 1.25
C ARG A 488 28.21 -2.11 2.03
N ALA A 489 28.24 -1.37 3.13
CA ALA A 489 29.42 -1.30 4.00
C ALA A 489 29.73 -2.66 4.65
N ALA A 490 28.72 -3.46 4.96
CA ALA A 490 28.87 -4.81 5.48
C ALA A 490 29.16 -5.88 4.40
N GLY A 491 29.26 -5.50 3.13
CA GLY A 491 29.48 -6.43 2.01
C GLY A 491 28.26 -7.31 1.69
N VAL A 492 27.08 -6.96 2.16
CA VAL A 492 25.84 -7.66 1.83
C VAL A 492 25.36 -7.21 0.46
N SER A 493 25.44 -8.10 -0.52
CA SER A 493 25.03 -7.82 -1.90
C SER A 493 23.53 -7.89 -2.08
N GLU A 494 23.01 -7.13 -3.05
CA GLU A 494 21.65 -7.33 -3.53
C GLU A 494 21.57 -8.68 -4.25
N ASN A 495 20.46 -9.39 -3.97
CA ASN A 495 20.23 -10.69 -4.57
C ASN A 495 19.68 -10.51 -6.00
N THR A 496 20.56 -10.66 -7.00
CA THR A 496 20.21 -10.53 -8.42
C THR A 496 19.25 -11.60 -8.92
N ASN A 497 19.12 -12.71 -8.19
CA ASN A 497 18.24 -13.83 -8.50
C ASN A 497 16.93 -13.81 -7.69
N GLY A 498 16.67 -12.77 -6.91
CA GLY A 498 15.49 -12.64 -6.08
C GLY A 498 14.18 -12.83 -6.86
N ARG A 499 13.16 -13.31 -6.20
CA ARG A 499 11.84 -13.55 -6.83
C ARG A 499 11.21 -12.22 -7.26
N ILE A 500 10.50 -12.23 -8.39
CA ILE A 500 9.79 -11.07 -8.94
C ILE A 500 8.74 -10.51 -7.96
N TYR A 501 8.31 -11.32 -7.00
CA TYR A 501 7.24 -11.04 -6.03
C TYR A 501 7.73 -10.69 -4.63
N GLY A 502 8.99 -10.30 -4.47
CA GLY A 502 9.56 -10.09 -3.14
C GLY A 502 9.35 -8.67 -2.63
N ASN A 503 8.31 -8.43 -1.84
CA ASN A 503 8.26 -7.32 -0.89
C ASN A 503 9.10 -7.61 0.37
N ARG A 504 9.81 -8.73 0.37
CA ARG A 504 10.55 -9.20 1.53
C ARG A 504 12.01 -8.84 1.40
N THR A 505 12.59 -8.39 2.48
CA THR A 505 14.01 -8.09 2.56
C THR A 505 14.86 -9.32 2.22
N SER A 506 14.42 -10.52 2.63
CA SER A 506 15.06 -11.80 2.31
C SER A 506 15.06 -12.16 0.82
N ASP A 507 14.14 -11.64 0.03
CA ASP A 507 14.13 -11.86 -1.42
C ASP A 507 15.10 -10.91 -2.16
N ARG A 508 15.62 -9.90 -1.47
CA ARG A 508 16.41 -8.81 -2.04
C ARG A 508 17.90 -8.89 -1.74
N PHE A 509 18.22 -9.32 -0.54
CA PHE A 509 19.58 -9.29 -0.04
C PHE A 509 20.08 -10.71 0.21
N ALA A 510 21.38 -10.89 0.00
CA ALA A 510 22.08 -12.09 0.41
C ALA A 510 22.02 -12.28 1.93
N ASP A 511 22.32 -13.48 2.40
CA ASP A 511 22.39 -13.79 3.82
C ASP A 511 23.25 -12.78 4.59
N GLY A 512 22.85 -12.47 5.82
CA GLY A 512 23.53 -11.50 6.67
C GLY A 512 22.84 -10.14 6.80
N TRP A 513 21.82 -9.84 5.99
CA TRP A 513 21.06 -8.58 6.15
C TRP A 513 20.41 -8.44 7.52
N GLN A 514 19.98 -9.56 8.14
CA GLN A 514 19.42 -9.58 9.50
C GLN A 514 20.42 -9.13 10.54
N ASN A 515 21.70 -9.47 10.38
CA ASN A 515 22.74 -9.04 11.30
C ASN A 515 22.95 -7.53 11.23
N VAL A 516 22.94 -6.96 10.02
CA VAL A 516 23.03 -5.50 9.81
C VAL A 516 21.82 -4.79 10.42
N LEU A 517 20.61 -5.33 10.18
CA LEU A 517 19.37 -4.80 10.76
C LEU A 517 19.41 -4.80 12.29
N SER A 518 19.77 -5.94 12.89
CA SER A 518 19.81 -6.13 14.35
C SER A 518 20.88 -5.26 15.01
N ALA A 519 22.07 -5.17 14.41
CA ALA A 519 23.18 -4.37 14.93
C ALA A 519 22.88 -2.86 14.95
N ASN A 520 22.02 -2.38 14.06
CA ASN A 520 21.68 -0.96 13.90
C ASN A 520 20.21 -0.65 14.22
N LEU A 521 19.50 -1.54 14.90
CA LEU A 521 18.05 -1.45 15.12
C LEU A 521 17.63 -0.11 15.71
N SER A 522 18.32 0.37 16.73
CA SER A 522 18.04 1.65 17.40
C SER A 522 18.18 2.85 16.46
N LYS A 523 19.22 2.85 15.59
CA LYS A 523 19.40 3.86 14.54
C LYS A 523 18.21 3.85 13.58
N TYR A 524 17.80 2.68 13.11
CA TYR A 524 16.70 2.55 12.16
C TYR A 524 15.35 2.89 12.79
N GLN A 525 15.13 2.59 14.06
CA GLN A 525 13.94 3.00 14.79
C GLN A 525 13.80 4.52 14.83
N GLY A 526 14.91 5.23 15.08
CA GLY A 526 14.93 6.70 15.06
C GLY A 526 14.56 7.26 13.68
N LEU A 527 15.14 6.72 12.61
CA LEU A 527 14.90 7.18 11.23
C LEU A 527 13.52 6.82 10.68
N ALA A 528 13.01 5.64 11.03
CA ALA A 528 11.74 5.12 10.50
C ALA A 528 10.49 5.71 11.19
N ASN A 529 10.63 6.31 12.37
CA ASN A 529 9.50 6.92 13.05
C ASN A 529 9.03 8.17 12.31
N LEU A 530 7.71 8.38 12.29
CA LEU A 530 7.11 9.58 11.74
C LEU A 530 7.46 10.79 12.61
N PRO A 531 8.32 11.72 12.16
CA PRO A 531 8.70 12.86 12.97
C PRO A 531 7.65 13.97 12.91
N LYS A 532 7.42 14.63 14.04
CA LYS A 532 6.77 15.95 14.08
C LYS A 532 7.84 16.99 13.83
N THR A 533 7.90 17.52 12.61
CA THR A 533 8.96 18.42 12.15
C THR A 533 8.74 19.86 12.55
N VAL A 534 7.47 20.27 12.70
CA VAL A 534 7.09 21.57 13.27
C VAL A 534 6.07 21.36 14.38
N SER A 535 6.19 22.07 15.48
CA SER A 535 5.29 21.97 16.64
C SER A 535 4.74 23.34 17.00
N ASP A 536 3.41 23.45 16.92
CA ASP A 536 2.64 24.58 17.41
C ASP A 536 3.08 25.97 16.89
N SER A 537 3.59 26.05 15.65
CA SER A 537 3.91 27.33 15.04
C SER A 537 2.64 28.15 14.77
N LEU A 538 2.74 29.46 14.96
CA LEU A 538 1.60 30.36 14.71
C LEU A 538 1.51 30.69 13.22
N VAL A 539 0.30 30.56 12.64
CA VAL A 539 -0.03 31.06 11.31
C VAL A 539 -1.22 31.99 11.37
N ILE A 540 -1.20 33.02 10.53
CA ILE A 540 -2.18 34.11 10.56
C ILE A 540 -2.97 34.12 9.26
N LYS A 541 -4.28 34.27 9.39
CA LYS A 541 -5.18 34.46 8.26
C LYS A 541 -4.99 35.89 7.70
N GLY A 542 -4.96 35.99 6.35
CA GLY A 542 -5.15 37.24 5.65
C GLY A 542 -6.59 37.75 5.74
N ASN A 543 -7.02 38.63 4.85
CA ASN A 543 -8.35 39.24 4.91
C ASN A 543 -9.48 38.24 4.87
N GLU A 544 -9.42 37.27 3.92
CA GLU A 544 -10.52 36.27 3.71
C GLU A 544 -10.04 34.82 3.74
N SER A 545 -8.73 34.58 3.60
CA SER A 545 -8.16 33.24 3.48
C SER A 545 -6.94 33.04 4.38
N LEU A 546 -6.71 31.78 4.77
CA LEU A 546 -5.48 31.32 5.38
C LEU A 546 -4.66 30.60 4.30
N ILE A 547 -3.47 31.12 4.01
CA ILE A 547 -2.59 30.52 3.00
C ILE A 547 -1.34 29.99 3.70
N LEU A 548 -0.99 28.75 3.38
CA LEU A 548 0.26 28.14 3.83
C LEU A 548 1.24 28.08 2.66
N LYS A 549 2.52 28.27 2.93
CA LYS A 549 3.59 27.94 1.99
C LYS A 549 4.14 26.57 2.34
N VAL A 550 4.05 25.64 1.41
CA VAL A 550 4.49 24.25 1.58
C VAL A 550 5.59 23.95 0.57
N ASP A 551 6.82 23.87 1.06
CA ASP A 551 7.95 23.41 0.25
C ASP A 551 8.09 21.89 0.39
N LEU A 552 8.08 21.19 -0.74
CA LEU A 552 8.13 19.74 -0.84
C LEU A 552 9.39 19.30 -1.59
N GLU A 553 10.20 18.52 -0.93
CA GLU A 553 11.28 17.78 -1.58
C GLU A 553 10.72 16.76 -2.59
N PRO A 554 11.54 16.19 -3.48
CA PRO A 554 11.12 15.10 -4.33
C PRO A 554 10.51 13.96 -3.51
N HIS A 555 9.34 13.49 -3.91
CA HIS A 555 8.60 12.40 -3.24
C HIS A 555 8.20 12.68 -1.78
N ALA A 556 8.18 13.93 -1.35
CA ALA A 556 7.77 14.29 0.01
C ALA A 556 6.26 14.17 0.21
N VAL A 557 5.89 13.76 1.43
CA VAL A 557 4.52 13.80 1.96
C VAL A 557 4.55 14.53 3.29
N LYS A 558 3.71 15.55 3.45
CA LYS A 558 3.61 16.33 4.68
C LYS A 558 2.16 16.37 5.15
N LEU A 559 1.96 16.20 6.46
CA LEU A 559 0.67 16.41 7.10
C LEU A 559 0.75 17.67 7.94
N TYR A 560 -0.17 18.58 7.71
CA TYR A 560 -0.40 19.76 8.56
C TYR A 560 -1.65 19.56 9.40
N GLU A 561 -1.56 19.93 10.68
CA GLU A 561 -2.68 20.01 11.62
C GLU A 561 -2.81 21.47 12.05
N LEU A 562 -3.97 22.06 11.77
CA LEU A 562 -4.29 23.45 12.10
C LEU A 562 -5.36 23.47 13.18
N VAL A 563 -5.03 24.06 14.32
CA VAL A 563 -5.93 24.20 15.48
C VAL A 563 -6.23 25.69 15.69
N PRO A 564 -7.49 26.12 15.74
CA PRO A 564 -7.83 27.52 15.98
C PRO A 564 -7.35 27.99 17.35
N GLN A 565 -7.00 29.29 17.45
CA GLN A 565 -6.54 29.94 18.69
C GLN A 565 -7.63 30.82 19.30
#